data_cdda1537e2ce6b58fcde83a6b8c3c1f6
#
_entry.id   cdda1537e2ce6b58fcde83a6b8c3c1f6
#
_cell.length_a   1.000
_cell.length_b   1.000
_cell.length_c   1.000
_cell.angle_alpha   90.00
_cell.angle_beta   90.00
_cell.angle_gamma   90.00
#
_symmetry.space_group_name_H-M   'P 1'
#
loop_
_entity.id
_entity.type
_entity.pdbx_description
1 polymer ?
#
loop_
_entity_poly.entity_id
_entity_poly.type
_entity_poly.pdbx_seq_one_letter_code
_entity_poly.pdbx_strand_id
1 'polypeptide(L)'
;MTRALPPVVRAYLSGLMLMACWLMPLSLAAQDLEPRRWTHLPVGTSVLGIGYAGQNADIYFNPVIGITDGSSNVNAWLARYSHAFDWSGMTARVDGILPYISGSWQGLVDGEPGQRTIRSGGDPLVRLSVNFYGSPALNRQEFLDFVAENPVRTSVGASLAVSLPLGGYDPTELINVGRNRYMLRPQVGVLHERGPWSFEL
;
A
#
# COMPACT_ATOMS: atom_id res chain seq x y z
N MET A 1 23.33 -38.00 -16.24
CA MET A 1 23.85 -38.46 -14.92
C MET A 1 23.84 -37.28 -13.96
N THR A 2 22.79 -37.10 -13.19
CA THR A 2 22.67 -36.06 -12.15
C THR A 2 23.34 -36.54 -10.89
N ARG A 3 24.53 -35.99 -10.54
CA ARG A 3 25.20 -36.30 -9.29
C ARG A 3 24.37 -35.77 -8.12
N ALA A 4 23.89 -36.67 -7.28
CA ALA A 4 23.23 -36.32 -6.03
C ALA A 4 24.23 -35.61 -5.10
N LEU A 5 23.81 -34.52 -4.47
CA LEU A 5 24.60 -33.76 -3.51
C LEU A 5 25.00 -34.66 -2.31
N PRO A 6 26.21 -34.53 -1.76
CA PRO A 6 26.64 -35.25 -0.59
C PRO A 6 25.70 -35.07 0.61
N PRO A 7 25.48 -36.08 1.46
CA PRO A 7 24.53 -36.03 2.56
C PRO A 7 24.80 -34.86 3.53
N VAL A 8 26.05 -34.52 3.74
CA VAL A 8 26.48 -33.39 4.59
C VAL A 8 26.00 -32.06 4.02
N VAL A 9 26.12 -31.84 2.69
CA VAL A 9 25.65 -30.59 2.03
C VAL A 9 24.11 -30.49 2.07
N ARG A 10 23.40 -31.61 1.94
CA ARG A 10 21.94 -31.64 2.12
C ARG A 10 21.54 -31.26 3.54
N ALA A 11 22.23 -31.76 4.57
CA ALA A 11 21.95 -31.42 5.97
C ALA A 11 22.15 -29.92 6.25
N TYR A 12 23.22 -29.30 5.71
CA TYR A 12 23.47 -27.87 5.85
C TYR A 12 22.40 -27.02 5.11
N LEU A 13 22.03 -27.39 3.88
CA LEU A 13 20.96 -26.71 3.12
C LEU A 13 19.61 -26.82 3.82
N SER A 14 19.28 -28.00 4.38
CA SER A 14 18.05 -28.20 5.14
C SER A 14 18.04 -27.36 6.43
N GLY A 15 19.18 -27.31 7.14
CA GLY A 15 19.35 -26.48 8.34
C GLY A 15 19.24 -24.98 8.05
N LEU A 16 19.83 -24.52 6.95
CA LEU A 16 19.73 -23.11 6.50
C LEU A 16 18.31 -22.76 6.10
N MET A 17 17.61 -23.66 5.43
CA MET A 17 16.22 -23.46 5.01
C MET A 17 15.25 -23.44 6.21
N LEU A 18 15.46 -24.28 7.20
CA LEU A 18 14.72 -24.27 8.47
C LEU A 18 15.02 -23.00 9.28
N MET A 19 16.25 -22.56 9.34
CA MET A 19 16.64 -21.32 10.02
C MET A 19 16.09 -20.08 9.33
N ALA A 20 16.02 -20.06 7.99
CA ALA A 20 15.38 -19.00 7.22
C ALA A 20 13.85 -18.92 7.47
N CYS A 21 13.18 -20.05 7.67
CA CYS A 21 11.75 -20.09 8.06
C CYS A 21 11.51 -19.54 9.48
N TRP A 22 12.45 -19.71 10.40
CA TRP A 22 12.36 -19.18 11.77
C TRP A 22 12.69 -17.68 11.86
N LEU A 23 13.40 -17.12 10.88
CA LEU A 23 13.76 -15.72 10.81
C LEU A 23 12.71 -14.86 10.07
N MET A 24 11.66 -15.46 9.54
CA MET A 24 10.53 -14.68 9.02
C MET A 24 9.75 -14.12 10.21
N PRO A 25 9.77 -12.81 10.44
CA PRO A 25 8.95 -12.22 11.48
C PRO A 25 7.48 -12.47 11.11
N LEU A 26 6.74 -13.15 11.97
CA LEU A 26 5.29 -13.37 11.89
C LEU A 26 4.48 -12.07 12.10
N SER A 27 5.09 -10.92 11.85
CA SER A 27 4.44 -9.61 11.89
C SER A 27 3.76 -9.32 10.55
N LEU A 28 2.86 -10.19 10.10
CA LEU A 28 1.94 -9.96 8.98
C LEU A 28 0.78 -9.01 9.35
N ALA A 29 0.85 -8.35 10.50
CA ALA A 29 -0.13 -7.37 10.93
C ALA A 29 0.19 -6.02 10.31
N ALA A 30 -0.61 -5.58 9.34
CA ALA A 30 -0.66 -4.28 8.67
C ALA A 30 0.01 -4.19 7.29
N GLN A 31 -0.21 -5.16 6.42
CA GLN A 31 -0.11 -4.90 5.00
C GLN A 31 -1.36 -4.12 4.56
N ASP A 32 -1.14 -2.93 4.04
CA ASP A 32 -2.16 -2.13 3.38
C ASP A 32 -2.49 -2.84 2.05
N LEU A 33 -3.35 -3.85 2.12
CA LEU A 33 -3.77 -4.66 0.98
C LEU A 33 -4.67 -3.80 0.10
N GLU A 34 -4.10 -3.14 -0.87
CA GLU A 34 -4.87 -2.46 -1.89
C GLU A 34 -5.34 -3.48 -2.92
N PRO A 35 -6.65 -3.77 -3.00
CA PRO A 35 -7.18 -4.78 -3.91
C PRO A 35 -6.80 -4.49 -5.36
N ARG A 36 -6.50 -5.52 -6.12
CA ARG A 36 -6.14 -5.47 -7.55
C ARG A 36 -4.92 -4.61 -7.87
N ARG A 37 -3.98 -4.52 -6.93
CA ARG A 37 -2.73 -3.79 -7.14
C ARG A 37 -1.94 -4.31 -8.33
N TRP A 38 -1.86 -5.62 -8.48
CA TRP A 38 -1.06 -6.30 -9.50
C TRP A 38 -1.82 -6.59 -10.78
N THR A 39 -3.01 -5.97 -10.95
CA THR A 39 -3.80 -6.14 -12.16
C THR A 39 -3.01 -5.69 -13.37
N HIS A 40 -2.95 -6.56 -14.38
CA HIS A 40 -2.41 -6.23 -15.68
C HIS A 40 -3.30 -5.17 -16.36
N LEU A 41 -2.71 -4.08 -16.79
CA LEU A 41 -3.36 -2.98 -17.49
C LEU A 41 -2.69 -2.76 -18.85
N PRO A 42 -3.45 -2.42 -19.89
CA PRO A 42 -2.84 -2.01 -21.15
C PRO A 42 -2.03 -0.71 -20.97
N VAL A 43 -0.88 -0.61 -21.63
CA VAL A 43 -0.05 0.60 -21.60
C VAL A 43 -0.80 1.81 -22.16
N GLY A 44 -0.52 2.99 -21.62
CA GLY A 44 -1.23 4.22 -21.94
C GLY A 44 -2.54 4.42 -21.16
N THR A 45 -2.97 3.43 -20.34
CA THR A 45 -4.16 3.59 -19.50
C THR A 45 -3.89 4.60 -18.41
N SER A 46 -4.77 5.61 -18.33
CA SER A 46 -4.78 6.63 -17.27
C SER A 46 -6.10 6.58 -16.53
N VAL A 47 -6.04 6.63 -15.21
CA VAL A 47 -7.23 6.63 -14.33
C VAL A 47 -7.12 7.79 -13.35
N LEU A 48 -8.14 8.62 -13.29
CA LEU A 48 -8.32 9.64 -12.28
C LEU A 48 -9.48 9.22 -11.37
N GLY A 49 -9.26 9.26 -10.06
CA GLY A 49 -10.27 8.93 -9.06
C GLY A 49 -10.35 9.99 -7.98
N ILE A 50 -11.55 10.20 -7.44
CA ILE A 50 -11.79 11.00 -6.25
C ILE A 50 -12.55 10.12 -5.26
N GLY A 51 -12.07 10.07 -4.02
CA GLY A 51 -12.68 9.36 -2.91
C GLY A 51 -13.04 10.30 -1.77
N TYR A 52 -14.04 9.91 -1.00
CA TYR A 52 -14.42 10.56 0.24
C TYR A 52 -14.64 9.50 1.31
N ALA A 53 -14.15 9.78 2.51
CA ALA A 53 -14.41 8.98 3.71
C ALA A 53 -14.74 9.91 4.88
N GLY A 54 -15.80 9.59 5.61
CA GLY A 54 -16.17 10.24 6.86
C GLY A 54 -16.05 9.23 8.01
N GLN A 55 -15.49 9.65 9.14
CA GLN A 55 -15.37 8.85 10.34
C GLN A 55 -15.73 9.66 11.58
N ASN A 56 -16.60 9.06 12.42
CA ASN A 56 -16.83 9.49 13.78
C ASN A 56 -16.34 8.36 14.70
N ALA A 57 -15.47 8.67 15.63
CA ALA A 57 -14.93 7.67 16.53
C ALA A 57 -14.65 8.25 17.91
N ASP A 58 -14.87 7.43 18.95
CA ASP A 58 -14.31 7.67 20.25
C ASP A 58 -12.86 7.18 20.25
N ILE A 59 -11.96 7.98 20.79
CA ILE A 59 -10.54 7.71 20.81
C ILE A 59 -10.11 7.37 22.23
N TYR A 60 -9.62 6.15 22.40
CA TYR A 60 -9.01 5.75 23.67
C TYR A 60 -7.49 5.97 23.59
N PHE A 61 -7.02 6.93 24.37
CA PHE A 61 -5.59 7.16 24.53
C PHE A 61 -5.01 6.31 25.66
N ASN A 62 -3.69 6.07 25.59
CA ASN A 62 -3.02 5.45 26.73
C ASN A 62 -3.14 6.40 27.95
N PRO A 63 -3.58 5.94 29.13
CA PRO A 63 -3.75 6.77 30.33
C PRO A 63 -2.51 7.58 30.74
N VAL A 64 -1.32 7.10 30.36
CA VAL A 64 -0.04 7.81 30.60
C VAL A 64 0.04 9.17 29.87
N ILE A 65 -0.75 9.36 28.82
CA ILE A 65 -0.74 10.61 28.02
C ILE A 65 -1.67 11.67 28.64
N GLY A 66 -2.44 11.32 29.68
CA GLY A 66 -3.33 12.27 30.35
C GLY A 66 -4.55 12.70 29.52
N ILE A 67 -4.88 11.99 28.44
CA ILE A 67 -6.04 12.29 27.59
C ILE A 67 -7.15 11.28 27.86
N THR A 68 -8.33 11.79 28.21
CA THR A 68 -9.55 10.97 28.41
C THR A 68 -10.71 11.53 27.61
N ASP A 69 -11.77 10.72 27.45
CA ASP A 69 -13.01 11.08 26.74
C ASP A 69 -12.77 11.67 25.35
N GLY A 70 -11.77 11.10 24.66
CA GLY A 70 -11.40 11.53 23.33
C GLY A 70 -12.47 11.16 22.29
N SER A 71 -12.86 12.13 21.46
CA SER A 71 -13.73 11.90 20.30
C SER A 71 -13.17 12.59 19.06
N SER A 72 -13.51 12.06 17.90
CA SER A 72 -13.10 12.65 16.61
C SER A 72 -14.21 12.60 15.59
N ASN A 73 -14.27 13.65 14.79
CA ASN A 73 -15.05 13.70 13.55
C ASN A 73 -14.10 14.10 12.43
N VAL A 74 -13.83 13.15 11.52
CA VAL A 74 -12.82 13.34 10.46
C VAL A 74 -13.45 13.08 9.11
N ASN A 75 -13.26 14.01 8.19
CA ASN A 75 -13.62 13.89 6.79
C ASN A 75 -12.35 13.94 5.95
N ALA A 76 -12.16 12.95 5.10
CA ALA A 76 -11.02 12.85 4.21
C ALA A 76 -11.47 12.82 2.75
N TRP A 77 -10.87 13.66 1.93
CA TRP A 77 -10.95 13.62 0.47
C TRP A 77 -9.65 13.06 -0.07
N LEU A 78 -9.75 12.26 -1.10
CA LEU A 78 -8.61 11.62 -1.73
C LEU A 78 -8.69 11.80 -3.23
N ALA A 79 -7.73 12.49 -3.82
CA ALA A 79 -7.53 12.48 -5.26
C ALA A 79 -6.46 11.46 -5.61
N ARG A 80 -6.72 10.62 -6.62
CA ARG A 80 -5.78 9.61 -7.11
C ARG A 80 -5.64 9.72 -8.62
N TYR A 81 -4.40 9.64 -9.10
CA TYR A 81 -4.06 9.47 -10.49
C TYR A 81 -3.19 8.24 -10.65
N SER A 82 -3.47 7.43 -11.66
CA SER A 82 -2.70 6.25 -12.03
C SER A 82 -2.44 6.24 -13.52
N HIS A 83 -1.22 5.91 -13.93
CA HIS A 83 -0.83 5.78 -15.34
C HIS A 83 -0.02 4.51 -15.55
N ALA A 84 -0.46 3.67 -16.49
CA ALA A 84 0.25 2.46 -16.91
C ALA A 84 1.11 2.75 -18.13
N PHE A 85 2.35 2.27 -18.13
CA PHE A 85 3.33 2.48 -19.20
C PHE A 85 4.21 1.25 -19.41
N ASP A 86 4.94 1.24 -20.52
CA ASP A 86 5.93 0.21 -20.82
C ASP A 86 7.25 0.49 -20.08
N TRP A 87 7.71 -0.50 -19.34
CA TRP A 87 9.06 -0.52 -18.77
C TRP A 87 9.80 -1.76 -19.27
N SER A 88 10.54 -1.59 -20.35
CA SER A 88 11.33 -2.68 -20.94
C SER A 88 10.53 -3.95 -21.26
N GLY A 89 9.35 -3.81 -21.85
CA GLY A 89 8.46 -4.91 -22.21
C GLY A 89 7.59 -5.43 -21.05
N MET A 90 7.67 -4.85 -19.87
CA MET A 90 6.85 -5.15 -18.70
C MET A 90 5.86 -4.02 -18.44
N THR A 91 4.65 -4.36 -17.98
CA THR A 91 3.69 -3.34 -17.54
C THR A 91 4.15 -2.71 -16.23
N ALA A 92 4.40 -1.42 -16.28
CA ALA A 92 4.65 -0.60 -15.10
C ALA A 92 3.51 0.39 -14.88
N ARG A 93 3.39 0.88 -13.65
CA ARG A 93 2.37 1.85 -13.26
C ARG A 93 2.95 2.85 -12.26
N VAL A 94 2.67 4.13 -12.49
CA VAL A 94 2.86 5.19 -11.50
C VAL A 94 1.52 5.59 -10.92
N ASP A 95 1.45 5.69 -9.58
CA ASP A 95 0.27 6.20 -8.85
C ASP A 95 0.67 7.45 -8.07
N GLY A 96 -0.17 8.48 -8.12
CA GLY A 96 -0.11 9.64 -7.25
C GLY A 96 -1.38 9.72 -6.40
N ILE A 97 -1.25 9.97 -5.10
CA ILE A 97 -2.36 10.10 -4.16
C ILE A 97 -2.19 11.39 -3.38
N LEU A 98 -3.23 12.23 -3.39
CA LEU A 98 -3.27 13.51 -2.70
C LEU A 98 -4.43 13.49 -1.69
N PRO A 99 -4.15 13.35 -0.38
CA PRO A 99 -5.16 13.42 0.67
C PRO A 99 -5.41 14.87 1.10
N TYR A 100 -6.67 15.18 1.41
CA TYR A 100 -7.07 16.40 2.11
C TYR A 100 -7.97 16.03 3.27
N ILE A 101 -7.64 16.50 4.47
CA ILE A 101 -8.29 16.10 5.71
C ILE A 101 -8.87 17.32 6.39
N SER A 102 -10.13 17.21 6.81
CA SER A 102 -10.83 18.16 7.66
C SER A 102 -11.37 17.40 8.87
N GLY A 103 -10.90 17.72 10.07
CA GLY A 103 -11.32 17.02 11.26
C GLY A 103 -11.33 17.88 12.50
N SER A 104 -12.14 17.47 13.48
CA SER A 104 -12.16 18.00 14.83
C SER A 104 -11.96 16.87 15.83
N TRP A 105 -11.14 17.14 16.82
CA TRP A 105 -10.85 16.25 17.94
C TRP A 105 -11.17 16.99 19.22
N GLN A 106 -11.80 16.32 20.16
CA GLN A 106 -12.18 16.84 21.46
C GLN A 106 -11.81 15.82 22.53
N GLY A 107 -11.52 16.27 23.74
CA GLY A 107 -11.21 15.40 24.88
C GLY A 107 -10.80 16.20 26.09
N LEU A 108 -10.52 15.52 27.20
CA LEU A 108 -9.94 16.14 28.40
C LEU A 108 -8.43 15.90 28.38
N VAL A 109 -7.65 16.98 28.44
CA VAL A 109 -6.19 16.95 28.55
C VAL A 109 -5.84 17.35 29.98
N ASP A 110 -5.30 16.43 30.77
CA ASP A 110 -5.05 16.60 32.21
C ASP A 110 -6.28 17.09 32.98
N GLY A 111 -7.47 16.65 32.56
CA GLY A 111 -8.75 17.01 33.17
C GLY A 111 -9.39 18.29 32.63
N GLU A 112 -8.71 19.05 31.79
CA GLU A 112 -9.22 20.28 31.17
C GLU A 112 -9.73 20.02 29.74
N PRO A 113 -10.88 20.62 29.34
CA PRO A 113 -11.39 20.48 27.99
C PRO A 113 -10.41 20.98 26.92
N GLY A 114 -10.05 20.10 26.00
CA GLY A 114 -9.21 20.41 24.84
C GLY A 114 -9.94 20.16 23.53
N GLN A 115 -9.73 21.03 22.54
CA GLN A 115 -10.26 20.88 21.21
C GLN A 115 -9.22 21.25 20.16
N ARG A 116 -9.16 20.44 19.09
CA ARG A 116 -8.31 20.70 17.93
C ARG A 116 -9.15 20.56 16.67
N THR A 117 -9.09 21.57 15.79
CA THR A 117 -9.69 21.52 14.45
C THR A 117 -8.60 21.72 13.42
N ILE A 118 -8.53 20.83 12.43
CA ILE A 118 -7.54 20.87 11.36
C ILE A 118 -8.25 20.83 10.00
N ARG A 119 -7.78 21.63 9.05
CA ARG A 119 -8.13 21.57 7.64
C ARG A 119 -6.85 21.71 6.84
N SER A 120 -6.34 20.60 6.30
CA SER A 120 -5.04 20.61 5.65
C SER A 120 -4.90 19.46 4.65
N GLY A 121 -4.00 19.63 3.68
CA GLY A 121 -3.47 18.51 2.91
C GLY A 121 -2.74 17.53 3.82
N GLY A 122 -2.91 16.23 3.57
CA GLY A 122 -2.07 15.20 4.16
C GLY A 122 -0.80 14.99 3.34
N ASP A 123 0.05 14.06 3.77
CA ASP A 123 1.27 13.71 3.05
C ASP A 123 0.95 13.04 1.72
N PRO A 124 1.32 13.61 0.57
CA PRO A 124 1.15 12.97 -0.73
C PRO A 124 1.93 11.67 -0.81
N LEU A 125 1.39 10.71 -1.57
CA LEU A 125 2.05 9.44 -1.83
C LEU A 125 2.27 9.27 -3.33
N VAL A 126 3.48 8.92 -3.71
CA VAL A 126 3.84 8.50 -5.07
C VAL A 126 4.29 7.05 -5.01
N ARG A 127 3.82 6.23 -5.96
CA ARG A 127 4.19 4.83 -6.05
C ARG A 127 4.57 4.45 -7.47
N LEU A 128 5.65 3.72 -7.60
CA LEU A 128 6.03 3.01 -8.80
C LEU A 128 5.79 1.52 -8.58
N SER A 129 5.10 0.86 -9.52
CA SER A 129 4.86 -0.58 -9.52
C SER A 129 5.30 -1.15 -10.87
N VAL A 130 5.90 -2.34 -10.85
CA VAL A 130 6.29 -3.07 -12.06
C VAL A 130 5.85 -4.52 -11.92
N ASN A 131 5.09 -5.02 -12.89
CA ASN A 131 4.75 -6.43 -13.00
C ASN A 131 5.80 -7.11 -13.86
N PHE A 132 6.77 -7.75 -13.23
CA PHE A 132 7.92 -8.36 -13.91
C PHE A 132 7.65 -9.78 -14.41
N TYR A 133 6.48 -10.36 -14.10
CA TYR A 133 6.05 -11.66 -14.61
C TYR A 133 4.55 -11.64 -14.94
N GLY A 134 4.18 -12.26 -16.07
CA GLY A 134 2.80 -12.51 -16.47
C GLY A 134 2.00 -11.30 -16.96
N SER A 135 2.63 -10.12 -17.06
CA SER A 135 1.99 -8.89 -17.51
C SER A 135 2.89 -8.16 -18.51
N PRO A 136 3.00 -8.65 -19.74
CA PRO A 136 3.77 -7.95 -20.79
C PRO A 136 3.18 -6.56 -21.07
N ALA A 137 4.01 -5.64 -21.52
CA ALA A 137 3.58 -4.31 -21.93
C ALA A 137 2.84 -4.40 -23.27
N LEU A 138 1.51 -4.32 -23.22
CA LEU A 138 0.63 -4.49 -24.38
C LEU A 138 -0.19 -3.22 -24.60
N ASN A 139 -0.42 -2.87 -25.87
CA ASN A 139 -1.43 -1.88 -26.20
C ASN A 139 -2.84 -2.45 -25.94
N ARG A 140 -3.86 -1.61 -26.10
CA ARG A 140 -5.24 -2.01 -25.77
C ARG A 140 -5.73 -3.24 -26.55
N GLN A 141 -5.41 -3.33 -27.87
CA GLN A 141 -5.87 -4.44 -28.68
C GLN A 141 -5.13 -5.73 -28.33
N GLU A 142 -3.81 -5.67 -28.26
CA GLU A 142 -2.96 -6.79 -27.84
C GLU A 142 -3.34 -7.31 -26.46
N PHE A 143 -3.72 -6.41 -25.55
CA PHE A 143 -4.18 -6.79 -24.22
C PHE A 143 -5.49 -7.57 -24.25
N LEU A 144 -6.47 -7.15 -25.08
CA LEU A 144 -7.74 -7.87 -25.23
C LEU A 144 -7.53 -9.28 -25.79
N ASP A 145 -6.68 -9.40 -26.80
CA ASP A 145 -6.34 -10.67 -27.43
C ASP A 145 -5.60 -11.58 -26.41
N PHE A 146 -4.63 -11.02 -25.69
CA PHE A 146 -3.89 -11.72 -24.63
C PHE A 146 -4.81 -12.25 -23.53
N VAL A 147 -5.77 -11.45 -23.07
CA VAL A 147 -6.74 -11.88 -22.04
C VAL A 147 -7.65 -12.98 -22.55
N ALA A 148 -8.08 -12.91 -23.80
CA ALA A 148 -8.94 -13.93 -24.42
C ALA A 148 -8.21 -15.27 -24.57
N GLU A 149 -6.93 -15.24 -24.95
CA GLU A 149 -6.11 -16.45 -25.14
C GLU A 149 -5.63 -17.05 -23.80
N ASN A 150 -5.55 -16.24 -22.74
CA ASN A 150 -5.03 -16.66 -21.45
C ASN A 150 -6.08 -16.50 -20.34
N PRO A 151 -7.09 -17.40 -20.25
CA PRO A 151 -8.16 -17.32 -19.24
C PRO A 151 -7.66 -17.58 -17.80
N VAL A 152 -6.47 -18.16 -17.65
CA VAL A 152 -5.77 -18.33 -16.37
C VAL A 152 -4.46 -17.57 -16.43
N ARG A 153 -4.31 -16.57 -15.58
CA ARG A 153 -3.13 -15.67 -15.57
C ARG A 153 -2.58 -15.51 -14.17
N THR A 154 -1.27 -15.38 -14.11
CA THR A 154 -0.57 -15.04 -12.86
C THR A 154 0.34 -13.86 -13.13
N SER A 155 0.15 -12.79 -12.40
CA SER A 155 1.01 -11.61 -12.42
C SER A 155 1.82 -11.57 -11.13
N VAL A 156 3.11 -11.31 -11.23
CA VAL A 156 3.99 -11.07 -10.09
C VAL A 156 4.60 -9.69 -10.25
N GLY A 157 4.55 -8.90 -9.21
CA GLY A 157 5.02 -7.54 -9.25
C GLY A 157 5.72 -7.07 -7.99
N ALA A 158 6.46 -5.98 -8.13
CA ALA A 158 7.05 -5.25 -7.02
C ALA A 158 6.69 -3.77 -7.12
N SER A 159 6.58 -3.10 -5.99
CA SER A 159 6.35 -1.66 -5.94
C SER A 159 7.14 -1.00 -4.81
N LEU A 160 7.40 0.29 -5.01
CA LEU A 160 7.92 1.18 -3.99
C LEU A 160 7.00 2.39 -3.89
N ALA A 161 6.39 2.58 -2.72
CA ALA A 161 5.64 3.78 -2.41
C ALA A 161 6.48 4.71 -1.52
N VAL A 162 6.43 6.00 -1.83
CA VAL A 162 7.09 7.07 -1.08
C VAL A 162 6.02 8.05 -0.64
N SER A 163 5.87 8.24 0.67
CA SER A 163 5.07 9.34 1.23
C SER A 163 5.97 10.55 1.43
N LEU A 164 5.52 11.70 0.94
CA LEU A 164 6.27 12.96 0.99
C LEU A 164 5.80 13.80 2.19
N PRO A 165 6.71 14.40 2.99
CA PRO A 165 6.36 15.19 4.19
C PRO A 165 5.87 16.60 3.81
N LEU A 166 4.76 16.66 3.07
CA LEU A 166 4.16 17.92 2.59
C LEU A 166 2.81 18.24 3.25
N GLY A 167 2.32 17.33 4.09
CA GLY A 167 1.09 17.53 4.86
C GLY A 167 1.26 18.53 5.99
N GLY A 168 0.14 19.09 6.46
CA GLY A 168 0.14 20.05 7.56
C GLY A 168 0.70 19.43 8.84
N TYR A 169 1.78 20.01 9.34
CA TYR A 169 2.46 19.57 10.54
C TYR A 169 2.90 20.76 11.41
N ASP A 170 2.58 20.70 12.69
CA ASP A 170 3.00 21.65 13.71
C ASP A 170 3.62 20.85 14.88
N PRO A 171 4.93 21.04 15.20
CA PRO A 171 5.61 20.26 16.24
C PRO A 171 5.10 20.58 17.66
N THR A 172 4.39 21.68 17.86
CA THR A 172 3.82 22.08 19.15
C THR A 172 2.47 21.43 19.42
N GLU A 173 1.88 20.81 18.39
CA GLU A 173 0.55 20.24 18.44
C GLU A 173 0.60 18.72 18.52
N LEU A 174 -0.25 18.16 19.37
CA LEU A 174 -0.33 16.71 19.57
C LEU A 174 -0.91 15.96 18.36
N ILE A 175 -1.90 16.57 17.68
CA ILE A 175 -2.59 15.98 16.54
C ILE A 175 -2.19 16.71 15.26
N ASN A 176 -1.61 15.96 14.33
CA ASN A 176 -1.17 16.44 13.04
C ASN A 176 -1.69 15.55 11.90
N VAL A 177 -1.91 16.14 10.73
CA VAL A 177 -2.31 15.45 9.50
C VAL A 177 -1.08 14.90 8.77
N GLY A 178 -0.03 15.71 8.68
CA GLY A 178 1.27 15.32 8.13
C GLY A 178 2.15 14.64 9.17
N ARG A 179 3.09 13.81 8.72
CA ARG A 179 4.04 13.08 9.56
C ARG A 179 5.42 13.74 9.64
N ASN A 180 5.65 14.76 8.84
CA ASN A 180 6.93 15.49 8.71
C ASN A 180 8.15 14.56 8.49
N ARG A 181 7.96 13.44 7.80
CA ARG A 181 9.02 12.49 7.45
C ARG A 181 8.67 11.70 6.19
N TYR A 182 9.70 11.34 5.43
CA TYR A 182 9.55 10.40 4.33
C TYR A 182 9.20 9.00 4.87
N MET A 183 8.29 8.33 4.19
CA MET A 183 8.01 6.92 4.45
C MET A 183 8.18 6.14 3.16
N LEU A 184 8.99 5.10 3.22
CA LEU A 184 9.24 4.16 2.13
C LEU A 184 8.49 2.86 2.43
N ARG A 185 7.71 2.39 1.47
CA ARG A 185 6.97 1.12 1.57
C ARG A 185 7.25 0.26 0.35
N PRO A 186 8.26 -0.62 0.40
CA PRO A 186 8.44 -1.65 -0.61
C PRO A 186 7.37 -2.73 -0.45
N GLN A 187 6.87 -3.26 -1.56
CA GLN A 187 5.90 -4.35 -1.59
C GLN A 187 6.23 -5.28 -2.75
N VAL A 188 5.97 -6.56 -2.56
CA VAL A 188 5.98 -7.60 -3.59
C VAL A 188 4.67 -8.35 -3.46
N GLY A 189 4.09 -8.75 -4.58
CA GLY A 189 2.85 -9.51 -4.53
C GLY A 189 2.59 -10.29 -5.79
N VAL A 190 1.59 -11.14 -5.69
CA VAL A 190 1.13 -12.05 -6.74
C VAL A 190 -0.37 -11.88 -6.89
N LEU A 191 -0.83 -11.77 -8.13
CA LEU A 191 -2.23 -11.87 -8.51
C LEU A 191 -2.42 -13.09 -9.40
N HIS A 192 -3.29 -14.01 -9.00
CA HIS A 192 -3.69 -15.15 -9.81
C HIS A 192 -5.17 -15.01 -10.18
N GLU A 193 -5.46 -15.00 -11.48
CA GLU A 193 -6.82 -14.87 -12.03
C GLU A 193 -7.23 -16.15 -12.75
N ARG A 194 -8.43 -16.64 -12.44
CA ARG A 194 -9.02 -17.82 -13.09
C ARG A 194 -10.53 -17.64 -13.25
N GLY A 195 -10.98 -17.32 -14.44
CA GLY A 195 -12.38 -16.99 -14.71
C GLY A 195 -12.86 -15.83 -13.82
N PRO A 196 -13.94 -15.99 -13.03
CA PRO A 196 -14.44 -14.94 -12.16
C PRO A 196 -13.65 -14.78 -10.83
N TRP A 197 -12.67 -15.66 -10.58
CA TRP A 197 -11.90 -15.68 -9.34
C TRP A 197 -10.57 -14.96 -9.48
N SER A 198 -10.24 -14.16 -8.48
CA SER A 198 -8.91 -13.58 -8.31
C SER A 198 -8.39 -13.83 -6.90
N PHE A 199 -7.14 -14.24 -6.80
CA PHE A 199 -6.42 -14.48 -5.55
C PHE A 199 -5.21 -13.56 -5.52
N GLU A 200 -5.07 -12.78 -4.47
CA GLU A 200 -4.00 -11.80 -4.32
C GLU A 200 -3.28 -12.00 -2.98
N LEU A 201 -1.95 -11.98 -3.05
CA LEU A 201 -1.03 -12.09 -1.91
C LEU A 201 -0.02 -10.95 -1.94
#